data_e7dc793cac13bd6c59687d1c81336cfc
#
_entry.id   e7dc793cac13bd6c59687d1c81336cfc
#
_cell.length_a   1.000
_cell.length_b   1.000
_cell.length_c   1.000
_cell.angle_alpha   90.00
_cell.angle_beta   90.00
_cell.angle_gamma   90.00
#
_symmetry.space_group_name_H-M   'P 1'
#
loop_
_entity.id
_entity.type
_entity.pdbx_description
1 polymer ?
#
loop_
_entity_poly.entity_id
_entity_poly.type
_entity_poly.pdbx_seq_one_letter_code
_entity_poly.pdbx_strand_id
1 'polypeptide(L)'
;MTEKTDGVLMRAENVKVYFKGKTKKSGTVKAVDGISFNIMRGETFGVVGESGCGKSTLGRTLVRLIKPTDGKIYLDGKEISSLKGAELKQMRKEAQIIFQDPSACLNPRRTVKQILSEPFEIHGLDKEINVDERIKELMQLVGLDTYHLSRYPHELSGGQKQRIGIARALALSPKIIICDEAVSALDVSVQAQVLNLLQELKNKLGLTYFFISHNLNVVYQVSDRVGVMYLGKMVEIARYDQLYEKRFHPYTEALLSAIPQTDPDKKTERIHLEGEVPSPSNPPGGCHFHTRCPKACDICTQKEPPLKEIEPGHYVACHLYE
;
A
#
# COMPACT_ATOMS: atom_id res chain seq x y z
N MET A 1 -25.39 11.06 7.63
CA MET A 1 -24.46 12.09 8.14
C MET A 1 -23.39 12.30 7.09
N THR A 2 -23.43 13.40 6.36
CA THR A 2 -22.42 13.78 5.37
C THR A 2 -21.24 14.38 6.14
N GLU A 3 -20.27 13.52 6.49
CA GLU A 3 -18.99 13.99 7.02
C GLU A 3 -18.30 14.89 6.00
N LYS A 4 -17.77 16.00 6.48
CA LYS A 4 -16.95 16.93 5.71
C LYS A 4 -15.81 16.17 5.06
N THR A 5 -15.86 16.00 3.75
CA THR A 5 -14.83 15.36 2.93
C THR A 5 -13.65 16.29 2.60
N ASP A 6 -13.52 17.40 3.32
CA ASP A 6 -12.42 18.34 3.13
C ASP A 6 -11.08 17.67 3.47
N GLY A 7 -10.22 17.54 2.44
CA GLY A 7 -8.88 16.95 2.58
C GLY A 7 -8.75 15.46 2.25
N VAL A 8 -9.85 14.71 2.12
CA VAL A 8 -9.79 13.27 1.74
C VAL A 8 -9.51 13.15 0.23
N LEU A 9 -8.39 12.53 -0.12
CA LEU A 9 -8.06 12.24 -1.52
C LEU A 9 -8.63 10.89 -1.97
N MET A 10 -8.48 9.83 -1.15
CA MET A 10 -9.00 8.51 -1.48
C MET A 10 -9.81 7.95 -0.31
N ARG A 11 -10.94 7.32 -0.63
CA ARG A 11 -11.82 6.69 0.36
C ARG A 11 -12.23 5.30 -0.11
N ALA A 12 -12.05 4.32 0.76
CA ALA A 12 -12.52 2.95 0.60
C ALA A 12 -13.70 2.70 1.55
N GLU A 13 -14.80 2.13 1.05
CA GLU A 13 -15.99 1.81 1.82
C GLU A 13 -16.36 0.36 1.62
N ASN A 14 -16.24 -0.44 2.67
CA ASN A 14 -16.60 -1.87 2.72
C ASN A 14 -16.04 -2.67 1.52
N VAL A 15 -14.78 -2.37 1.13
CA VAL A 15 -14.14 -2.96 -0.05
C VAL A 15 -13.91 -4.44 0.17
N LYS A 16 -14.37 -5.28 -0.78
CA LYS A 16 -14.17 -6.73 -0.78
C LYS A 16 -13.51 -7.17 -2.09
N VAL A 17 -12.55 -8.08 -1.97
CA VAL A 17 -11.90 -8.72 -3.11
C VAL A 17 -11.81 -10.21 -2.85
N TYR A 18 -12.60 -10.97 -3.60
CA TYR A 18 -12.71 -12.41 -3.46
C TYR A 18 -12.26 -13.08 -4.75
N PHE A 19 -11.35 -14.03 -4.63
CA PHE A 19 -10.89 -14.85 -5.75
C PHE A 19 -11.52 -16.24 -5.66
N LYS A 20 -12.28 -16.61 -6.69
CA LYS A 20 -12.83 -17.95 -6.79
C LYS A 20 -11.72 -18.96 -7.08
N GLY A 21 -11.67 -20.03 -6.30
CA GLY A 21 -10.76 -21.12 -6.55
C GLY A 21 -11.00 -21.80 -7.91
N LYS A 22 -9.94 -22.36 -8.51
CA LYS A 22 -10.01 -23.01 -9.83
C LYS A 22 -10.87 -24.29 -9.82
N THR A 23 -11.08 -24.91 -8.68
CA THR A 23 -11.88 -26.12 -8.52
C THR A 23 -12.98 -25.92 -7.48
N LYS A 24 -14.07 -26.70 -7.54
CA LYS A 24 -15.16 -26.66 -6.54
C LYS A 24 -14.68 -26.93 -5.11
N LYS A 25 -13.52 -27.61 -4.95
CA LYS A 25 -12.91 -27.92 -3.64
C LYS A 25 -12.00 -26.80 -3.11
N SER A 26 -11.53 -25.89 -3.96
CA SER A 26 -10.53 -24.87 -3.58
C SER A 26 -11.10 -23.61 -2.94
N GLY A 27 -12.39 -23.57 -2.63
CA GLY A 27 -13.03 -22.47 -1.90
C GLY A 27 -12.90 -21.08 -2.55
N THR A 28 -13.34 -20.05 -1.85
CA THR A 28 -13.19 -18.65 -2.25
C THR A 28 -12.20 -17.96 -1.33
N VAL A 29 -11.10 -17.46 -1.88
CA VAL A 29 -10.08 -16.70 -1.12
C VAL A 29 -10.61 -15.29 -0.88
N LYS A 30 -10.84 -14.92 0.36
CA LYS A 30 -11.24 -13.57 0.79
C LYS A 30 -10.01 -12.72 1.06
N ALA A 31 -9.36 -12.25 -0.01
CA ALA A 31 -8.10 -11.51 0.11
C ALA A 31 -8.26 -10.12 0.76
N VAL A 32 -9.40 -9.46 0.54
CA VAL A 32 -9.83 -8.22 1.21
C VAL A 32 -11.31 -8.42 1.56
N ASP A 33 -11.67 -8.21 2.80
CA ASP A 33 -13.00 -8.55 3.31
C ASP A 33 -13.60 -7.42 4.15
N GLY A 34 -14.23 -6.45 3.47
CA GLY A 34 -14.98 -5.38 4.13
C GLY A 34 -14.12 -4.26 4.73
N ILE A 35 -13.04 -3.87 4.06
CA ILE A 35 -12.14 -2.81 4.53
C ILE A 35 -12.69 -1.42 4.20
N SER A 36 -12.69 -0.54 5.23
CA SER A 36 -13.05 0.87 5.10
C SER A 36 -11.98 1.76 5.73
N PHE A 37 -11.52 2.78 4.99
CA PHE A 37 -10.58 3.80 5.47
C PHE A 37 -10.52 4.98 4.52
N ASN A 38 -9.91 6.08 4.98
CA ASN A 38 -9.64 7.28 4.21
C ASN A 38 -8.14 7.53 4.10
N ILE A 39 -7.69 8.11 2.99
CA ILE A 39 -6.34 8.66 2.80
C ILE A 39 -6.49 10.16 2.57
N MET A 40 -5.78 10.95 3.37
CA MET A 40 -5.80 12.41 3.25
C MET A 40 -4.86 12.86 2.13
N ARG A 41 -5.13 14.01 1.55
CA ARG A 41 -4.26 14.61 0.53
C ARG A 41 -2.89 14.96 1.13
N GLY A 42 -1.81 14.58 0.44
CA GLY A 42 -0.44 14.78 0.91
C GLY A 42 0.01 13.81 2.02
N GLU A 43 -0.85 12.86 2.42
CA GLU A 43 -0.56 11.85 3.43
C GLU A 43 0.24 10.68 2.85
N THR A 44 1.09 10.09 3.67
CA THR A 44 1.59 8.72 3.47
C THR A 44 0.82 7.78 4.40
N PHE A 45 -0.11 7.00 3.84
CA PHE A 45 -0.83 5.97 4.59
C PHE A 45 -0.10 4.63 4.44
N GLY A 46 0.54 4.18 5.52
CA GLY A 46 1.26 2.91 5.57
C GLY A 46 0.32 1.73 5.82
N VAL A 47 0.61 0.57 5.22
CA VAL A 47 -0.10 -0.67 5.51
C VAL A 47 0.88 -1.79 5.81
N VAL A 48 0.71 -2.40 6.98
CA VAL A 48 1.54 -3.50 7.49
C VAL A 48 0.70 -4.74 7.82
N GLY A 49 1.38 -5.87 7.95
CA GLY A 49 0.78 -7.15 8.31
C GLY A 49 1.58 -8.32 7.72
N GLU A 50 1.27 -9.54 8.15
CA GLU A 50 1.93 -10.75 7.67
C GLU A 50 1.80 -10.95 6.16
N SER A 51 2.74 -11.73 5.56
CA SER A 51 2.67 -12.08 4.14
C SER A 51 1.35 -12.80 3.83
N GLY A 52 0.75 -12.48 2.68
CA GLY A 52 -0.53 -13.09 2.27
C GLY A 52 -1.78 -12.50 2.93
N CYS A 53 -1.70 -11.52 3.85
CA CYS A 53 -2.89 -10.95 4.50
C CYS A 53 -3.74 -10.02 3.61
N GLY A 54 -3.34 -9.78 2.34
CA GLY A 54 -4.15 -9.03 1.36
C GLY A 54 -3.67 -7.61 1.02
N LYS A 55 -2.55 -7.12 1.57
CA LYS A 55 -2.03 -5.75 1.36
C LYS A 55 -1.88 -5.36 -0.11
N SER A 56 -1.12 -6.15 -0.88
CA SER A 56 -0.90 -5.89 -2.31
C SER A 56 -2.19 -5.99 -3.12
N THR A 57 -3.10 -6.90 -2.73
CA THR A 57 -4.44 -7.00 -3.35
C THR A 57 -5.23 -5.72 -3.10
N LEU A 58 -5.22 -5.19 -1.87
CA LEU A 58 -5.85 -3.92 -1.54
C LEU A 58 -5.25 -2.77 -2.37
N GLY A 59 -3.92 -2.60 -2.36
CA GLY A 59 -3.25 -1.55 -3.14
C GLY A 59 -3.56 -1.59 -4.63
N ARG A 60 -3.51 -2.79 -5.25
CA ARG A 60 -3.87 -2.97 -6.67
C ARG A 60 -5.35 -2.71 -6.95
N THR A 61 -6.21 -2.90 -5.95
CA THR A 61 -7.64 -2.60 -6.07
C THR A 61 -7.89 -1.08 -6.03
N LEU A 62 -7.14 -0.34 -5.20
CA LEU A 62 -7.25 1.11 -5.12
C LEU A 62 -6.94 1.81 -6.47
N VAL A 63 -6.00 1.29 -7.25
CA VAL A 63 -5.69 1.81 -8.62
C VAL A 63 -6.45 1.07 -9.71
N ARG A 64 -7.45 0.24 -9.36
CA ARG A 64 -8.30 -0.49 -10.32
C ARG A 64 -7.50 -1.38 -11.30
N LEU A 65 -6.38 -1.96 -10.85
CA LEU A 65 -5.74 -3.12 -11.51
C LEU A 65 -6.54 -4.39 -11.20
N ILE A 66 -7.09 -4.49 -9.98
CA ILE A 66 -8.03 -5.52 -9.58
C ILE A 66 -9.39 -4.85 -9.39
N LYS A 67 -10.44 -5.41 -9.97
CA LYS A 67 -11.80 -4.95 -9.74
C LYS A 67 -12.28 -5.43 -8.38
N PRO A 68 -12.85 -4.57 -7.51
CA PRO A 68 -13.46 -5.03 -6.27
C PRO A 68 -14.65 -5.96 -6.57
N THR A 69 -14.83 -6.95 -5.70
CA THR A 69 -16.01 -7.84 -5.75
C THR A 69 -17.24 -7.12 -5.23
N ASP A 70 -17.05 -6.29 -4.20
CA ASP A 70 -18.09 -5.47 -3.55
C ASP A 70 -17.46 -4.26 -2.88
N GLY A 71 -18.27 -3.29 -2.44
CA GLY A 71 -17.83 -2.05 -1.83
C GLY A 71 -17.49 -0.97 -2.85
N LYS A 72 -17.14 0.22 -2.34
CA LYS A 72 -16.89 1.42 -3.15
C LYS A 72 -15.53 2.01 -2.87
N ILE A 73 -14.93 2.58 -3.90
CA ILE A 73 -13.67 3.33 -3.82
C ILE A 73 -13.91 4.68 -4.49
N TYR A 74 -13.47 5.73 -3.83
CA TYR A 74 -13.55 7.09 -4.33
C TYR A 74 -12.15 7.68 -4.45
N LEU A 75 -11.90 8.40 -5.53
CA LEU A 75 -10.72 9.22 -5.75
C LEU A 75 -11.17 10.66 -6.00
N ASP A 76 -10.71 11.58 -5.16
CA ASP A 76 -11.05 13.00 -5.25
C ASP A 76 -12.59 13.23 -5.34
N GLY A 77 -13.35 12.52 -4.50
CA GLY A 77 -14.81 12.55 -4.43
C GLY A 77 -15.54 11.76 -5.51
N LYS A 78 -14.86 11.32 -6.58
CA LYS A 78 -15.47 10.53 -7.67
C LYS A 78 -15.40 9.03 -7.37
N GLU A 79 -16.51 8.31 -7.48
CA GLU A 79 -16.51 6.85 -7.38
C GLU A 79 -15.77 6.24 -8.58
N ILE A 80 -14.78 5.37 -8.27
CA ILE A 80 -13.94 4.72 -9.28
C ILE A 80 -14.17 3.20 -9.39
N SER A 81 -14.95 2.60 -8.49
CA SER A 81 -15.14 1.14 -8.39
C SER A 81 -15.76 0.52 -9.64
N SER A 82 -16.64 1.26 -10.32
CA SER A 82 -17.41 0.80 -11.48
C SER A 82 -16.87 1.28 -12.83
N LEU A 83 -15.88 2.18 -12.84
CA LEU A 83 -15.34 2.80 -14.07
C LEU A 83 -14.86 1.77 -15.09
N LYS A 84 -15.07 2.07 -16.39
CA LYS A 84 -14.64 1.26 -17.53
C LYS A 84 -14.14 2.16 -18.66
N GLY A 85 -13.47 1.55 -19.66
CA GLY A 85 -13.08 2.22 -20.90
C GLY A 85 -12.31 3.52 -20.69
N ALA A 86 -12.75 4.60 -21.31
CA ALA A 86 -12.09 5.90 -21.31
C ALA A 86 -12.02 6.53 -19.91
N GLU A 87 -13.07 6.41 -19.10
CA GLU A 87 -13.09 6.97 -17.74
C GLU A 87 -12.07 6.26 -16.82
N LEU A 88 -11.94 4.92 -16.92
CA LEU A 88 -10.91 4.16 -16.20
C LEU A 88 -9.51 4.54 -16.67
N LYS A 89 -9.32 4.76 -17.97
CA LYS A 89 -8.05 5.24 -18.55
C LYS A 89 -7.69 6.64 -18.00
N GLN A 90 -8.66 7.55 -17.89
CA GLN A 90 -8.43 8.87 -17.31
C GLN A 90 -8.07 8.79 -15.82
N MET A 91 -8.81 8.00 -15.02
CA MET A 91 -8.52 7.79 -13.61
C MET A 91 -7.09 7.26 -13.38
N ARG A 92 -6.61 6.37 -14.25
CA ARG A 92 -5.24 5.83 -14.18
C ARG A 92 -4.13 6.85 -14.42
N LYS A 93 -4.42 8.06 -14.96
CA LYS A 93 -3.44 9.17 -14.93
C LYS A 93 -3.23 9.69 -13.51
N GLU A 94 -4.31 9.73 -12.72
CA GLU A 94 -4.30 10.32 -11.38
C GLU A 94 -3.82 9.37 -10.28
N ALA A 95 -3.89 8.04 -10.52
CA ALA A 95 -3.51 7.02 -9.56
C ALA A 95 -2.55 6.01 -10.20
N GLN A 96 -1.32 5.98 -9.70
CA GLN A 96 -0.23 5.16 -10.23
C GLN A 96 0.27 4.14 -9.21
N ILE A 97 1.09 3.18 -9.66
CA ILE A 97 1.66 2.14 -8.80
C ILE A 97 3.15 1.95 -9.09
N ILE A 98 3.93 1.81 -8.01
CA ILE A 98 5.32 1.34 -8.03
C ILE A 98 5.29 -0.09 -7.49
N PHE A 99 5.79 -1.04 -8.27
CA PHE A 99 5.74 -2.46 -7.96
C PHE A 99 6.98 -2.92 -7.16
N GLN A 100 6.84 -4.05 -6.52
CA GLN A 100 7.83 -4.70 -5.67
C GLN A 100 9.14 -5.07 -6.42
N ASP A 101 9.04 -5.66 -7.60
CA ASP A 101 10.20 -6.05 -8.41
C ASP A 101 10.39 -5.10 -9.60
N PRO A 102 11.37 -4.19 -9.52
CA PRO A 102 11.64 -3.27 -10.60
C PRO A 102 12.09 -3.97 -11.88
N SER A 103 12.72 -5.15 -11.78
CA SER A 103 13.19 -5.90 -12.96
C SER A 103 12.03 -6.52 -13.72
N ALA A 104 11.04 -7.07 -13.02
CA ALA A 104 9.84 -7.64 -13.64
C ALA A 104 8.91 -6.59 -14.25
N CYS A 105 9.01 -5.32 -13.80
CA CYS A 105 8.10 -4.25 -14.21
C CYS A 105 8.60 -3.43 -15.40
N LEU A 106 9.87 -3.50 -15.74
CA LEU A 106 10.47 -2.82 -16.90
C LEU A 106 10.61 -3.80 -18.06
N ASN A 107 10.10 -3.43 -19.24
CA ASN A 107 10.24 -4.26 -20.43
C ASN A 107 11.74 -4.37 -20.80
N PRO A 108 12.36 -5.57 -20.73
CA PRO A 108 13.80 -5.72 -20.95
C PRO A 108 14.24 -5.44 -22.40
N ARG A 109 13.30 -5.37 -23.34
CA ARG A 109 13.56 -5.10 -24.78
C ARG A 109 13.43 -3.63 -25.15
N ARG A 110 13.05 -2.75 -24.20
CA ARG A 110 12.92 -1.31 -24.40
C ARG A 110 14.04 -0.57 -23.68
N THR A 111 14.52 0.51 -24.30
CA THR A 111 15.42 1.45 -23.60
C THR A 111 14.68 2.24 -22.52
N VAL A 112 15.42 2.83 -21.60
CA VAL A 112 14.85 3.71 -20.56
C VAL A 112 14.01 4.82 -21.19
N LYS A 113 14.47 5.47 -22.28
CA LYS A 113 13.69 6.48 -23.00
C LYS A 113 12.35 5.93 -23.44
N GLN A 114 12.31 4.77 -24.07
CA GLN A 114 11.08 4.14 -24.56
C GLN A 114 10.13 3.75 -23.39
N ILE A 115 10.68 3.30 -22.26
CA ILE A 115 9.90 2.98 -21.07
C ILE A 115 9.24 4.22 -20.46
N LEU A 116 9.95 5.35 -20.43
CA LEU A 116 9.44 6.61 -19.91
C LEU A 116 8.50 7.33 -20.89
N SER A 117 8.62 7.09 -22.20
CA SER A 117 7.71 7.62 -23.23
C SER A 117 6.35 6.90 -23.25
N GLU A 118 6.32 5.62 -22.90
CA GLU A 118 5.14 4.75 -23.00
C GLU A 118 3.87 5.31 -22.33
N PRO A 119 3.92 5.88 -21.10
CA PRO A 119 2.74 6.49 -20.48
C PRO A 119 2.12 7.62 -21.34
N PHE A 120 2.93 8.43 -21.99
CA PHE A 120 2.46 9.53 -22.83
C PHE A 120 1.80 9.01 -24.10
N GLU A 121 2.40 8.01 -24.77
CA GLU A 121 1.85 7.34 -25.95
C GLU A 121 0.49 6.69 -25.63
N ILE A 122 0.42 5.90 -24.52
CA ILE A 122 -0.82 5.23 -24.09
C ILE A 122 -1.95 6.24 -23.89
N HIS A 123 -1.64 7.41 -23.33
CA HIS A 123 -2.64 8.43 -23.01
C HIS A 123 -2.83 9.48 -24.13
N GLY A 124 -2.08 9.38 -25.24
CA GLY A 124 -2.18 10.29 -26.40
C GLY A 124 -1.70 11.70 -26.09
N LEU A 125 -0.77 11.85 -25.13
CA LEU A 125 -0.21 13.14 -24.73
C LEU A 125 1.08 13.49 -25.50
N ASP A 126 1.60 12.57 -26.28
CA ASP A 126 2.81 12.71 -27.10
C ASP A 126 2.72 13.83 -28.15
N LYS A 127 1.50 14.23 -28.50
CA LYS A 127 1.22 15.35 -29.43
C LYS A 127 0.96 16.69 -28.72
N GLU A 128 0.72 16.66 -27.40
CA GLU A 128 0.29 17.82 -26.62
C GLU A 128 1.45 18.46 -25.84
N ILE A 129 2.47 17.65 -25.51
CA ILE A 129 3.61 18.08 -24.68
C ILE A 129 4.94 17.71 -25.35
N ASN A 130 6.01 18.41 -24.98
CA ASN A 130 7.38 18.01 -25.30
C ASN A 130 7.82 16.84 -24.42
N VAL A 131 7.59 15.60 -24.90
CA VAL A 131 7.87 14.36 -24.17
C VAL A 131 9.36 14.25 -23.82
N ASP A 132 10.27 14.64 -24.71
CA ASP A 132 11.72 14.55 -24.48
C ASP A 132 12.18 15.47 -23.34
N GLU A 133 11.61 16.67 -23.25
CA GLU A 133 11.88 17.60 -22.16
C GLU A 133 11.33 17.07 -20.84
N ARG A 134 10.08 16.60 -20.86
CA ARG A 134 9.47 15.98 -19.68
C ARG A 134 10.24 14.76 -19.17
N ILE A 135 10.76 13.92 -20.06
CA ILE A 135 11.62 12.78 -19.67
C ILE A 135 12.92 13.25 -18.99
N LYS A 136 13.55 14.32 -19.49
CA LYS A 136 14.74 14.88 -18.84
C LYS A 136 14.43 15.39 -17.43
N GLU A 137 13.31 16.07 -17.23
CA GLU A 137 12.84 16.50 -15.91
C GLU A 137 12.61 15.29 -14.97
N LEU A 138 11.97 14.23 -15.48
CA LEU A 138 11.75 13.00 -14.69
C LEU A 138 13.08 12.37 -14.28
N MET A 139 14.07 12.30 -15.16
CA MET A 139 15.41 11.80 -14.84
C MET A 139 16.07 12.62 -13.73
N GLN A 140 15.98 13.95 -13.83
CA GLN A 140 16.51 14.84 -12.78
C GLN A 140 15.78 14.65 -11.45
N LEU A 141 14.45 14.51 -11.46
CA LEU A 141 13.64 14.29 -10.25
C LEU A 141 14.05 13.01 -9.50
N VAL A 142 14.47 11.97 -10.21
CA VAL A 142 14.89 10.71 -9.59
C VAL A 142 16.40 10.60 -9.42
N GLY A 143 17.16 11.68 -9.70
CA GLY A 143 18.63 11.74 -9.52
C GLY A 143 19.38 10.81 -10.46
N LEU A 144 18.94 10.65 -11.71
CA LEU A 144 19.60 9.90 -12.77
C LEU A 144 20.06 10.82 -13.90
N ASP A 145 21.24 10.54 -14.43
CA ASP A 145 21.77 11.25 -15.60
C ASP A 145 21.07 10.79 -16.89
N THR A 146 20.96 11.71 -17.85
CA THR A 146 20.30 11.48 -19.14
C THR A 146 21.01 10.47 -20.03
N TYR A 147 22.31 10.17 -19.79
CA TYR A 147 22.99 9.09 -20.54
C TYR A 147 22.36 7.72 -20.33
N HIS A 148 21.63 7.51 -19.21
CA HIS A 148 20.90 6.27 -18.96
C HIS A 148 19.72 6.08 -19.91
N LEU A 149 19.24 7.12 -20.61
CA LEU A 149 18.08 7.03 -21.52
C LEU A 149 18.28 6.05 -22.68
N SER A 150 19.52 5.85 -23.11
CA SER A 150 19.87 4.87 -24.15
C SER A 150 20.08 3.45 -23.65
N ARG A 151 20.14 3.25 -22.33
CA ARG A 151 20.40 1.96 -21.70
C ARG A 151 19.16 1.07 -21.66
N TYR A 152 19.40 -0.23 -21.61
CA TYR A 152 18.37 -1.24 -21.35
C TYR A 152 18.31 -1.59 -19.86
N PRO A 153 17.17 -2.12 -19.35
CA PRO A 153 17.04 -2.49 -17.94
C PRO A 153 18.14 -3.45 -17.42
N HIS A 154 18.62 -4.37 -18.21
CA HIS A 154 19.67 -5.31 -17.80
C HIS A 154 21.06 -4.68 -17.60
N GLU A 155 21.27 -3.45 -18.10
CA GLU A 155 22.49 -2.66 -17.92
C GLU A 155 22.47 -1.78 -16.65
N LEU A 156 21.36 -1.79 -15.90
CA LEU A 156 21.12 -0.92 -14.74
C LEU A 156 21.21 -1.72 -13.43
N SER A 157 21.68 -1.06 -12.36
CA SER A 157 21.61 -1.60 -11.00
C SER A 157 20.16 -1.70 -10.50
N GLY A 158 19.90 -2.46 -9.43
CA GLY A 158 18.58 -2.59 -8.82
C GLY A 158 17.99 -1.23 -8.41
N GLY A 159 18.81 -0.39 -7.77
CA GLY A 159 18.39 0.96 -7.37
C GLY A 159 18.11 1.89 -8.55
N GLN A 160 18.88 1.81 -9.64
CA GLN A 160 18.62 2.56 -10.86
C GLN A 160 17.31 2.11 -11.53
N LYS A 161 17.04 0.80 -11.61
CA LYS A 161 15.76 0.27 -12.11
C LYS A 161 14.59 0.78 -11.28
N GLN A 162 14.73 0.80 -9.96
CA GLN A 162 13.68 1.32 -9.06
C GLN A 162 13.43 2.81 -9.30
N ARG A 163 14.49 3.62 -9.44
CA ARG A 163 14.37 5.04 -9.78
C ARG A 163 13.68 5.26 -11.14
N ILE A 164 13.93 4.42 -12.15
CA ILE A 164 13.20 4.45 -13.42
C ILE A 164 11.72 4.06 -13.23
N GLY A 165 11.43 3.06 -12.39
CA GLY A 165 10.06 2.72 -12.02
C GLY A 165 9.31 3.88 -11.36
N ILE A 166 9.99 4.60 -10.46
CA ILE A 166 9.45 5.83 -9.83
C ILE A 166 9.24 6.92 -10.88
N ALA A 167 10.21 7.19 -11.75
CA ALA A 167 10.08 8.17 -12.84
C ALA A 167 8.89 7.86 -13.75
N ARG A 168 8.70 6.59 -14.11
CA ARG A 168 7.54 6.15 -14.90
C ARG A 168 6.21 6.41 -14.19
N ALA A 169 6.12 6.15 -12.89
CA ALA A 169 4.93 6.43 -12.11
C ALA A 169 4.63 7.94 -12.03
N LEU A 170 5.66 8.79 -12.03
CA LEU A 170 5.54 10.25 -12.01
C LEU A 170 5.21 10.87 -13.37
N ALA A 171 5.34 10.12 -14.47
CA ALA A 171 5.24 10.64 -15.84
C ALA A 171 3.96 11.47 -16.07
N LEU A 172 2.83 10.98 -15.58
CA LEU A 172 1.50 11.59 -15.77
C LEU A 172 1.08 12.53 -14.63
N SER A 173 2.00 12.91 -13.74
CA SER A 173 1.74 13.80 -12.59
C SER A 173 0.55 13.32 -11.73
N PRO A 174 0.64 12.10 -11.14
CA PRO A 174 -0.44 11.49 -10.37
C PRO A 174 -0.72 12.26 -9.07
N LYS A 175 -1.94 12.11 -8.56
CA LYS A 175 -2.34 12.61 -7.22
C LYS A 175 -1.95 11.63 -6.12
N ILE A 176 -1.99 10.33 -6.42
CA ILE A 176 -1.65 9.25 -5.48
C ILE A 176 -0.78 8.19 -6.17
N ILE A 177 0.19 7.67 -5.42
CA ILE A 177 1.03 6.54 -5.83
C ILE A 177 0.91 5.42 -4.79
N ILE A 178 0.58 4.22 -5.27
CA ILE A 178 0.63 3.00 -4.47
C ILE A 178 2.06 2.46 -4.53
N CYS A 179 2.74 2.36 -3.40
CA CYS A 179 4.06 1.75 -3.27
C CYS A 179 3.87 0.30 -2.78
N ASP A 180 3.79 -0.67 -3.71
CA ASP A 180 3.60 -2.09 -3.40
C ASP A 180 4.96 -2.73 -3.13
N GLU A 181 5.40 -2.72 -1.87
CA GLU A 181 6.71 -3.22 -1.40
C GLU A 181 7.91 -2.65 -2.21
N ALA A 182 7.83 -1.37 -2.55
CA ALA A 182 8.72 -0.69 -3.49
C ALA A 182 10.23 -0.72 -3.15
N VAL A 183 10.61 -1.17 -1.96
CA VAL A 183 12.01 -1.21 -1.50
C VAL A 183 12.47 -2.58 -1.00
N SER A 184 11.58 -3.58 -0.97
CA SER A 184 11.86 -4.89 -0.36
C SER A 184 12.92 -5.72 -1.09
N ALA A 185 13.10 -5.50 -2.39
CA ALA A 185 14.07 -6.20 -3.24
C ALA A 185 15.46 -5.52 -3.30
N LEU A 186 15.67 -4.43 -2.53
CA LEU A 186 16.88 -3.64 -2.54
C LEU A 186 17.73 -3.91 -1.29
N ASP A 187 19.04 -3.74 -1.41
CA ASP A 187 19.93 -3.71 -0.24
C ASP A 187 19.64 -2.50 0.67
N VAL A 188 20.03 -2.61 1.94
CA VAL A 188 19.66 -1.62 2.99
C VAL A 188 20.08 -0.20 2.64
N SER A 189 21.25 -0.02 2.02
CA SER A 189 21.78 1.31 1.68
C SER A 189 20.99 1.95 0.54
N VAL A 190 20.67 1.19 -0.49
CA VAL A 190 19.86 1.63 -1.63
C VAL A 190 18.41 1.84 -1.22
N GLN A 191 17.88 0.97 -0.32
CA GLN A 191 16.56 1.16 0.27
C GLN A 191 16.42 2.53 0.94
N ALA A 192 17.39 2.92 1.79
CA ALA A 192 17.38 4.23 2.45
C ALA A 192 17.39 5.39 1.44
N GLN A 193 18.19 5.28 0.38
CA GLN A 193 18.22 6.30 -0.68
C GLN A 193 16.88 6.44 -1.42
N VAL A 194 16.21 5.32 -1.70
CA VAL A 194 14.89 5.33 -2.38
C VAL A 194 13.80 5.88 -1.46
N LEU A 195 13.84 5.58 -0.16
CA LEU A 195 12.89 6.14 0.81
C LEU A 195 13.05 7.66 0.93
N ASN A 196 14.30 8.16 1.03
CA ASN A 196 14.58 9.59 1.05
C ASN A 196 14.07 10.27 -0.24
N LEU A 197 14.34 9.67 -1.40
CA LEU A 197 13.83 10.16 -2.68
C LEU A 197 12.29 10.26 -2.70
N LEU A 198 11.58 9.23 -2.23
CA LEU A 198 10.11 9.25 -2.16
C LEU A 198 9.60 10.35 -1.23
N GLN A 199 10.29 10.60 -0.10
CA GLN A 199 9.94 11.68 0.83
C GLN A 199 10.18 13.07 0.21
N GLU A 200 11.31 13.26 -0.49
CA GLU A 200 11.61 14.50 -1.22
C GLU A 200 10.56 14.78 -2.31
N LEU A 201 10.20 13.75 -3.10
CA LEU A 201 9.18 13.85 -4.12
C LEU A 201 7.80 14.16 -3.54
N LYS A 202 7.44 13.55 -2.39
CA LYS A 202 6.20 13.87 -1.65
C LYS A 202 6.13 15.37 -1.34
N ASN A 203 7.18 15.89 -0.74
CA ASN A 203 7.23 17.30 -0.31
C ASN A 203 7.27 18.27 -1.50
N LYS A 204 8.05 17.96 -2.53
CA LYS A 204 8.22 18.81 -3.71
C LYS A 204 6.98 18.86 -4.61
N LEU A 205 6.29 17.74 -4.77
CA LEU A 205 5.19 17.56 -5.72
C LEU A 205 3.80 17.46 -5.05
N GLY A 206 3.72 17.50 -3.71
CA GLY A 206 2.47 17.35 -2.98
C GLY A 206 1.83 15.98 -3.13
N LEU A 207 2.64 14.91 -3.30
CA LEU A 207 2.15 13.57 -3.57
C LEU A 207 1.51 12.93 -2.34
N THR A 208 0.52 12.08 -2.59
CA THR A 208 -0.07 11.19 -1.59
C THR A 208 0.43 9.78 -1.85
N TYR A 209 0.78 9.06 -0.79
CA TYR A 209 1.24 7.67 -0.90
C TYR A 209 0.33 6.71 -0.14
N PHE A 210 0.09 5.53 -0.74
CA PHE A 210 -0.35 4.34 -0.04
C PHE A 210 0.81 3.36 -0.03
N PHE A 211 1.45 3.21 1.12
CA PHE A 211 2.74 2.55 1.24
C PHE A 211 2.60 1.16 1.88
N ILE A 212 2.86 0.11 1.12
CA ILE A 212 2.82 -1.28 1.58
C ILE A 212 4.23 -1.75 1.87
N SER A 213 4.47 -2.29 3.07
CA SER A 213 5.69 -2.99 3.41
C SER A 213 5.40 -4.08 4.46
N HIS A 214 6.24 -5.12 4.45
CA HIS A 214 6.31 -6.09 5.56
C HIS A 214 7.30 -5.64 6.65
N ASN A 215 8.15 -4.65 6.34
CA ASN A 215 9.10 -4.08 7.30
C ASN A 215 8.47 -2.90 8.04
N LEU A 216 8.15 -3.11 9.31
CA LEU A 216 7.53 -2.12 10.18
C LEU A 216 8.40 -0.87 10.39
N ASN A 217 9.74 -1.03 10.45
CA ASN A 217 10.65 0.11 10.61
C ASN A 217 10.57 1.06 9.40
N VAL A 218 10.45 0.51 8.19
CA VAL A 218 10.30 1.30 6.97
C VAL A 218 9.00 2.07 7.00
N VAL A 219 7.90 1.40 7.35
CA VAL A 219 6.57 2.04 7.42
C VAL A 219 6.56 3.13 8.49
N TYR A 220 7.15 2.87 9.66
CA TYR A 220 7.32 3.87 10.71
C TYR A 220 8.03 5.14 10.22
N GLN A 221 9.10 4.97 9.44
CA GLN A 221 9.92 6.09 8.98
C GLN A 221 9.21 6.99 7.96
N VAL A 222 8.31 6.43 7.13
CA VAL A 222 7.75 7.17 5.98
C VAL A 222 6.28 7.53 6.12
N SER A 223 5.55 6.91 7.07
CA SER A 223 4.09 7.02 7.15
C SER A 223 3.63 8.04 8.17
N ASP A 224 2.56 8.78 7.84
CA ASP A 224 1.86 9.68 8.76
C ASP A 224 0.85 8.89 9.59
N ARG A 225 0.12 7.94 8.96
CA ARG A 225 -0.79 7.00 9.59
C ARG A 225 -0.53 5.59 9.10
N VAL A 226 -0.82 4.60 9.94
CA VAL A 226 -0.58 3.19 9.66
C VAL A 226 -1.84 2.38 9.88
N GLY A 227 -2.19 1.55 8.90
CA GLY A 227 -3.20 0.51 9.01
C GLY A 227 -2.55 -0.86 9.17
N VAL A 228 -2.98 -1.60 10.16
CA VAL A 228 -2.54 -2.98 10.42
C VAL A 228 -3.56 -3.94 9.82
N MET A 229 -3.11 -4.80 8.90
CA MET A 229 -3.95 -5.78 8.22
C MET A 229 -3.68 -7.20 8.71
N TYR A 230 -4.73 -7.93 9.02
CA TYR A 230 -4.69 -9.36 9.32
C TYR A 230 -5.77 -10.11 8.55
N LEU A 231 -5.39 -11.13 7.80
CA LEU A 231 -6.27 -12.07 7.09
C LEU A 231 -7.47 -11.37 6.40
N GLY A 232 -7.17 -10.38 5.54
CA GLY A 232 -8.15 -9.64 4.75
C GLY A 232 -8.89 -8.53 5.50
N LYS A 233 -8.64 -8.31 6.79
CA LYS A 233 -9.30 -7.30 7.63
C LYS A 233 -8.32 -6.21 8.06
N MET A 234 -8.84 -4.99 8.24
CA MET A 234 -8.13 -3.92 8.92
C MET A 234 -8.43 -4.04 10.42
N VAL A 235 -7.39 -4.29 11.24
CA VAL A 235 -7.56 -4.55 12.67
C VAL A 235 -7.24 -3.34 13.54
N GLU A 236 -6.37 -2.44 13.05
CA GLU A 236 -6.03 -1.20 13.76
C GLU A 236 -5.60 -0.13 12.77
N ILE A 237 -5.98 1.15 12.99
CA ILE A 237 -5.53 2.30 12.22
C ILE A 237 -5.22 3.42 13.21
N ALA A 238 -4.00 3.97 13.15
CA ALA A 238 -3.62 5.10 13.98
C ALA A 238 -2.53 5.94 13.30
N ARG A 239 -2.24 7.10 13.88
CA ARG A 239 -0.98 7.80 13.58
C ARG A 239 0.19 6.91 13.98
N TYR A 240 1.31 7.05 13.28
CA TYR A 240 2.48 6.20 13.54
C TYR A 240 2.99 6.34 14.99
N ASP A 241 3.00 7.56 15.55
CA ASP A 241 3.42 7.85 16.92
C ASP A 241 2.48 7.19 17.96
N GLN A 242 1.16 7.35 17.78
CA GLN A 242 0.15 6.72 18.64
C GLN A 242 0.27 5.18 18.61
N LEU A 243 0.47 4.59 17.44
CA LEU A 243 0.58 3.14 17.30
C LEU A 243 1.80 2.57 18.03
N TYR A 244 2.89 3.34 18.11
CA TYR A 244 4.09 2.95 18.83
C TYR A 244 3.95 3.11 20.35
N GLU A 245 3.27 4.15 20.81
CA GLU A 245 3.05 4.41 22.24
C GLU A 245 1.98 3.51 22.82
N LYS A 246 0.84 3.38 22.13
CA LYS A 246 -0.34 2.63 22.57
C LYS A 246 -0.79 1.67 21.48
N ARG A 247 -0.63 0.40 21.73
CA ARG A 247 -1.04 -0.71 20.85
C ARG A 247 -2.28 -1.33 21.47
N PHE A 248 -3.38 -1.23 20.78
CA PHE A 248 -4.64 -1.73 21.34
C PHE A 248 -4.97 -3.14 20.85
N HIS A 249 -4.75 -3.43 19.55
CA HIS A 249 -5.03 -4.75 19.05
C HIS A 249 -3.90 -5.75 19.42
N PRO A 250 -4.18 -6.93 20.02
CA PRO A 250 -3.15 -7.89 20.42
C PRO A 250 -2.24 -8.35 19.28
N TYR A 251 -2.73 -8.37 18.04
CA TYR A 251 -1.89 -8.65 16.87
C TYR A 251 -0.89 -7.52 16.59
N THR A 252 -1.29 -6.27 16.72
CA THR A 252 -0.39 -5.11 16.60
C THR A 252 0.69 -5.14 17.67
N GLU A 253 0.29 -5.46 18.90
CA GLU A 253 1.21 -5.62 20.04
C GLU A 253 2.29 -6.68 19.73
N ALA A 254 1.88 -7.84 19.22
CA ALA A 254 2.80 -8.91 18.83
C ALA A 254 3.71 -8.52 17.66
N LEU A 255 3.17 -7.90 16.61
CA LEU A 255 3.95 -7.44 15.46
C LEU A 255 5.03 -6.43 15.86
N LEU A 256 4.68 -5.44 16.68
CA LEU A 256 5.60 -4.40 17.12
C LEU A 256 6.61 -4.92 18.14
N SER A 257 6.28 -5.96 18.93
CA SER A 257 7.24 -6.62 19.83
C SER A 257 8.37 -7.34 19.10
N ALA A 258 8.17 -7.69 17.83
CA ALA A 258 9.16 -8.35 17.01
C ALA A 258 10.19 -7.38 16.39
N ILE A 259 10.01 -6.07 16.54
CA ILE A 259 10.95 -5.05 16.03
C ILE A 259 12.16 -5.00 16.96
N PRO A 260 13.40 -5.20 16.44
CA PRO A 260 14.60 -5.01 17.22
C PRO A 260 14.71 -3.57 17.71
N GLN A 261 14.96 -3.39 19.00
CA GLN A 261 15.23 -2.07 19.57
C GLN A 261 16.68 -1.67 19.30
N THR A 262 16.91 -0.38 19.02
CA THR A 262 18.25 0.18 18.84
C THR A 262 19.01 0.31 20.14
N ASP A 263 18.31 0.32 21.28
CA ASP A 263 18.89 0.37 22.62
C ASP A 263 19.11 -1.05 23.14
N PRO A 264 20.38 -1.52 23.29
CA PRO A 264 20.70 -2.87 23.74
C PRO A 264 20.26 -3.16 25.19
N ASP A 265 20.06 -2.12 26.00
CA ASP A 265 19.65 -2.25 27.40
C ASP A 265 18.12 -2.40 27.57
N LYS A 266 17.37 -2.03 26.55
CA LYS A 266 15.91 -2.24 26.51
C LYS A 266 15.55 -3.63 26.00
N LYS A 267 15.43 -4.60 26.91
CA LYS A 267 14.88 -5.92 26.59
C LYS A 267 13.38 -5.82 26.36
N THR A 268 12.95 -5.83 25.10
CA THR A 268 11.52 -6.03 24.80
C THR A 268 11.23 -7.52 24.81
N GLU A 269 10.33 -7.98 25.67
CA GLU A 269 9.83 -9.35 25.61
C GLU A 269 9.07 -9.53 24.29
N ARG A 270 9.61 -10.38 23.43
CA ARG A 270 8.98 -10.72 22.17
C ARG A 270 7.74 -11.58 22.42
N ILE A 271 6.59 -11.12 21.98
CA ILE A 271 5.35 -11.89 22.05
C ILE A 271 5.36 -12.93 20.94
N HIS A 272 5.44 -14.20 21.31
CA HIS A 272 5.34 -15.31 20.37
C HIS A 272 3.86 -15.63 20.14
N LEU A 273 3.41 -15.48 18.88
CA LEU A 273 2.08 -15.91 18.49
C LEU A 273 2.09 -17.41 18.24
N GLU A 274 1.25 -18.13 18.95
CA GLU A 274 1.07 -19.56 18.76
C GLU A 274 0.17 -19.87 17.54
N GLY A 275 0.40 -21.00 16.91
CA GLY A 275 -0.38 -21.48 15.77
C GLY A 275 -0.01 -20.88 14.43
N GLU A 276 -0.49 -21.53 13.36
CA GLU A 276 -0.30 -21.09 12.00
C GLU A 276 -1.33 -20.02 11.61
N VAL A 277 -0.99 -19.20 10.59
CA VAL A 277 -1.94 -18.26 9.99
C VAL A 277 -3.06 -19.03 9.31
N PRO A 278 -4.32 -18.83 9.69
CA PRO A 278 -5.44 -19.52 9.05
C PRO A 278 -5.52 -19.26 7.56
N SER A 279 -6.08 -20.20 6.81
CA SER A 279 -6.23 -20.06 5.36
C SER A 279 -7.21 -18.94 5.00
N PRO A 280 -6.86 -18.03 4.10
CA PRO A 280 -7.79 -17.00 3.61
C PRO A 280 -8.96 -17.55 2.79
N SER A 281 -8.93 -18.83 2.41
CA SER A 281 -10.06 -19.52 1.76
C SER A 281 -11.11 -20.06 2.74
N ASN A 282 -10.72 -20.19 4.02
CA ASN A 282 -11.61 -20.58 5.11
C ASN A 282 -11.21 -19.79 6.38
N PRO A 283 -11.44 -18.46 6.39
CA PRO A 283 -11.10 -17.67 7.55
C PRO A 283 -11.96 -18.07 8.76
N PRO A 284 -11.41 -17.96 10.00
CA PRO A 284 -12.16 -18.21 11.21
C PRO A 284 -13.42 -17.32 11.28
N GLY A 285 -14.50 -17.82 11.89
CA GLY A 285 -15.67 -17.02 12.23
C GLY A 285 -15.35 -15.96 13.28
N GLY A 286 -16.16 -14.91 13.35
CA GLY A 286 -15.91 -13.82 14.30
C GLY A 286 -14.63 -13.04 14.03
N CYS A 287 -13.87 -12.73 15.08
CA CYS A 287 -12.56 -12.09 14.93
C CYS A 287 -11.58 -13.03 14.23
N HIS A 288 -11.05 -12.66 13.06
CA HIS A 288 -10.13 -13.52 12.32
C HIS A 288 -8.84 -13.88 13.08
N PHE A 289 -8.47 -13.06 14.08
CA PHE A 289 -7.27 -13.29 14.89
C PHE A 289 -7.50 -14.16 16.13
N HIS A 290 -8.74 -14.50 16.50
CA HIS A 290 -9.05 -15.19 17.77
C HIS A 290 -8.30 -16.51 17.98
N THR A 291 -8.00 -17.24 16.92
CA THR A 291 -7.28 -18.54 16.98
C THR A 291 -5.82 -18.41 17.42
N ARG A 292 -5.25 -17.21 17.34
CA ARG A 292 -3.85 -16.88 17.72
C ARG A 292 -3.78 -15.80 18.79
N CYS A 293 -4.92 -15.31 19.26
CA CYS A 293 -5.00 -14.22 20.22
C CYS A 293 -4.82 -14.72 21.65
N PRO A 294 -3.80 -14.27 22.39
CA PRO A 294 -3.62 -14.66 23.79
C PRO A 294 -4.69 -14.09 24.72
N LYS A 295 -5.47 -13.10 24.24
CA LYS A 295 -6.55 -12.42 24.97
C LYS A 295 -7.94 -12.74 24.39
N ALA A 296 -8.07 -13.88 23.65
CA ALA A 296 -9.35 -14.26 23.05
C ALA A 296 -10.41 -14.57 24.11
N CYS A 297 -11.65 -14.15 23.87
CA CYS A 297 -12.82 -14.43 24.70
C CYS A 297 -13.95 -15.00 23.83
N ASP A 298 -15.03 -15.49 24.46
CA ASP A 298 -16.10 -16.23 23.77
C ASP A 298 -16.74 -15.46 22.61
N ILE A 299 -16.96 -14.17 22.77
CA ILE A 299 -17.53 -13.32 21.72
C ILE A 299 -16.63 -13.25 20.49
N CYS A 300 -15.30 -13.39 20.66
CA CYS A 300 -14.35 -13.34 19.54
C CYS A 300 -14.55 -14.48 18.53
N THR A 301 -15.13 -15.62 18.95
CA THR A 301 -15.44 -16.74 18.07
C THR A 301 -16.76 -16.57 17.32
N GLN A 302 -17.66 -15.72 17.84
CA GLN A 302 -19.05 -15.63 17.40
C GLN A 302 -19.30 -14.40 16.51
N LYS A 303 -18.69 -13.27 16.85
CA LYS A 303 -18.97 -11.97 16.21
C LYS A 303 -17.68 -11.28 15.74
N GLU A 304 -17.75 -10.70 14.55
CA GLU A 304 -16.66 -9.85 14.04
C GLU A 304 -16.66 -8.50 14.78
N PRO A 305 -15.53 -8.06 15.38
CA PRO A 305 -15.46 -6.76 16.02
C PRO A 305 -15.49 -5.65 14.96
N PRO A 306 -16.34 -4.62 15.11
CA PRO A 306 -16.31 -3.46 14.23
C PRO A 306 -15.06 -2.62 14.45
N LEU A 307 -14.55 -1.99 13.39
CA LEU A 307 -13.47 -0.99 13.51
C LEU A 307 -14.07 0.27 14.12
N LYS A 308 -13.74 0.59 15.39
CA LYS A 308 -14.24 1.74 16.15
C LYS A 308 -13.12 2.69 16.52
N GLU A 309 -13.40 3.98 16.55
CA GLU A 309 -12.52 4.99 17.12
C GLU A 309 -12.58 4.90 18.65
N ILE A 310 -11.44 4.66 19.28
CA ILE A 310 -11.30 4.56 20.75
C ILE A 310 -10.52 5.72 21.36
N GLU A 311 -9.66 6.35 20.58
CA GLU A 311 -9.03 7.64 20.87
C GLU A 311 -9.05 8.48 19.58
N PRO A 312 -8.94 9.80 19.63
CA PRO A 312 -8.97 10.65 18.44
C PRO A 312 -7.98 10.19 17.36
N GLY A 313 -8.49 9.75 16.21
CA GLY A 313 -7.72 9.23 15.09
C GLY A 313 -7.17 7.80 15.27
N HIS A 314 -7.50 7.11 16.37
CA HIS A 314 -7.07 5.74 16.66
C HIS A 314 -8.26 4.77 16.62
N TYR A 315 -8.30 3.92 15.61
CA TYR A 315 -9.38 2.99 15.34
C TYR A 315 -8.91 1.54 15.58
N VAL A 316 -9.73 0.75 16.25
CA VAL A 316 -9.41 -0.66 16.60
C VAL A 316 -10.61 -1.57 16.37
N ALA A 317 -10.37 -2.75 15.81
CA ALA A 317 -11.33 -3.81 15.65
C ALA A 317 -11.07 -4.93 16.68
N CYS A 318 -11.45 -4.69 17.94
CA CYS A 318 -11.21 -5.64 19.03
C CYS A 318 -12.30 -5.53 20.10
N HIS A 319 -12.87 -6.67 20.52
CA HIS A 319 -13.91 -6.73 21.56
C HIS A 319 -13.43 -6.33 22.96
N LEU A 320 -12.11 -6.26 23.19
CA LEU A 320 -11.57 -5.75 24.47
C LEU A 320 -11.87 -4.26 24.69
N TYR A 321 -12.31 -3.56 23.63
CA TYR A 321 -12.55 -2.11 23.64
C TYR A 321 -13.97 -1.76 23.13
N GLU A 322 -14.90 -2.73 23.18
CA GLU A 322 -16.33 -2.49 22.90
C GLU A 322 -17.09 -1.91 24.09
#